data_d39a5be88413f98c9f3e9a3ab1ea49df
#
_entry.id   d39a5be88413f98c9f3e9a3ab1ea49df
#
_cell.length_a   1.000
_cell.length_b   1.000
_cell.length_c   1.000
_cell.angle_alpha   90.00
_cell.angle_beta   90.00
_cell.angle_gamma   90.00
#
_symmetry.space_group_name_H-M   'P 1'
#
loop_
_entity.id
_entity.type
_entity.pdbx_description
1 polymer ?
#
loop_
_entity_poly.entity_id
_entity_poly.type
_entity_poly.pdbx_seq_one_letter_code
_entity_poly.pdbx_strand_id
1 'polypeptide(L)'
;MTTEYATGSERRGRSREKLATLVKTRSETLSLYTELANQRPFEADDVTNEALQEFCQALIDYAASAHFQLYRFISDKLERRTPVIEVADRVYPQIIQTTDMILRFNDKYDAVDLINGDREVLALLDSDLSNLGETLAERIQLEDQVIGAMTGQVR
;
A
#
# COMPACT_ATOMS: atom_id res chain seq x y z
N MET A 1 -26.77 -25.80 8.73
CA MET A 1 -25.46 -25.26 8.43
C MET A 1 -24.72 -24.98 9.72
N THR A 2 -23.68 -25.69 9.95
CA THR A 2 -22.88 -25.51 11.15
C THR A 2 -21.94 -24.35 10.98
N THR A 3 -22.04 -23.36 11.84
CA THR A 3 -21.06 -22.30 11.90
C THR A 3 -19.81 -22.90 12.53
N GLU A 4 -18.82 -23.21 11.72
CA GLU A 4 -17.58 -23.70 12.24
C GLU A 4 -16.77 -22.53 12.81
N TYR A 5 -16.43 -22.62 14.07
CA TYR A 5 -15.47 -21.70 14.67
C TYR A 5 -14.08 -22.10 14.23
N ALA A 6 -13.38 -21.19 13.60
CA ALA A 6 -12.00 -21.43 13.20
C ALA A 6 -11.15 -21.76 14.43
N THR A 7 -10.34 -22.79 14.33
CA THR A 7 -9.35 -23.13 15.35
C THR A 7 -8.29 -22.03 15.44
N GLY A 8 -7.55 -21.96 16.54
CA GLY A 8 -6.42 -21.04 16.68
C GLY A 8 -5.38 -21.22 15.57
N SER A 9 -5.17 -22.47 15.13
CA SER A 9 -4.26 -22.80 14.03
C SER A 9 -4.75 -22.26 12.69
N GLU A 10 -6.06 -22.41 12.42
CA GLU A 10 -6.67 -21.90 11.18
C GLU A 10 -6.64 -20.38 11.11
N ARG A 11 -6.89 -19.70 12.23
CA ARG A 11 -6.81 -18.24 12.30
C ARG A 11 -5.39 -17.74 12.03
N ARG A 12 -4.38 -18.39 12.61
CA ARG A 12 -2.97 -18.05 12.35
C ARG A 12 -2.58 -18.29 10.90
N GLY A 13 -3.10 -19.38 10.29
CA GLY A 13 -2.87 -19.66 8.88
C GLY A 13 -3.43 -18.58 7.98
N ARG A 14 -4.68 -18.14 8.25
CA ARG A 14 -5.31 -17.06 7.48
C ARG A 14 -4.58 -15.73 7.66
N SER A 15 -4.15 -15.42 8.88
CA SER A 15 -3.35 -14.22 9.15
C SER A 15 -2.06 -14.21 8.34
N ARG A 16 -1.37 -15.36 8.28
CA ARG A 16 -0.13 -15.49 7.51
C ARG A 16 -0.35 -15.31 6.02
N GLU A 17 -1.43 -15.85 5.47
CA GLU A 17 -1.77 -15.68 4.06
C GLU A 17 -2.03 -14.21 3.73
N LYS A 18 -2.78 -13.52 4.58
CA LYS A 18 -3.08 -12.10 4.38
C LYS A 18 -1.82 -11.24 4.48
N LEU A 19 -0.94 -11.56 5.44
CA LEU A 19 0.33 -10.88 5.58
C LEU A 19 1.24 -11.12 4.38
N ALA A 20 1.30 -12.37 3.88
CA ALA A 20 2.11 -12.71 2.72
C ALA A 20 1.64 -11.94 1.48
N THR A 21 0.32 -11.84 1.28
CA THR A 21 -0.26 -11.07 0.17
C THR A 21 0.08 -9.58 0.29
N LEU A 22 -0.08 -9.01 1.47
CA LEU A 22 0.24 -7.60 1.72
C LEU A 22 1.72 -7.32 1.46
N VAL A 23 2.62 -8.12 1.99
CA VAL A 23 4.06 -7.94 1.82
C VAL A 23 4.47 -8.08 0.36
N LYS A 24 3.88 -9.04 -0.35
CA LYS A 24 4.15 -9.24 -1.78
C LYS A 24 3.74 -8.03 -2.61
N THR A 25 2.50 -7.57 -2.47
CA THR A 25 2.02 -6.40 -3.23
C THR A 25 2.78 -5.14 -2.86
N ARG A 26 3.14 -4.99 -1.60
CA ARG A 26 3.97 -3.87 -1.13
C ARG A 26 5.35 -3.89 -1.78
N SER A 27 6.00 -5.05 -1.81
CA SER A 27 7.33 -5.20 -2.43
C SER A 27 7.30 -4.90 -3.93
N GLU A 28 6.28 -5.39 -4.64
CA GLU A 28 6.10 -5.10 -6.07
C GLU A 28 5.93 -3.60 -6.31
N THR A 29 5.13 -2.94 -5.48
CA THR A 29 4.90 -1.49 -5.60
C THR A 29 6.18 -0.70 -5.35
N LEU A 30 6.96 -1.07 -4.34
CA LEU A 30 8.23 -0.39 -4.04
C LEU A 30 9.27 -0.61 -5.14
N SER A 31 9.29 -1.80 -5.75
CA SER A 31 10.18 -2.07 -6.88
C SER A 31 9.84 -1.18 -8.07
N LEU A 32 8.55 -1.04 -8.39
CA LEU A 32 8.10 -0.18 -9.48
C LEU A 32 8.29 1.31 -9.16
N TYR A 33 8.16 1.69 -7.89
CA TYR A 33 8.52 3.04 -7.45
C TYR A 33 9.98 3.34 -7.76
N THR A 34 10.87 2.41 -7.42
CA THR A 34 12.31 2.56 -7.66
C THR A 34 12.62 2.65 -9.15
N GLU A 35 12.00 1.80 -9.97
CA GLU A 35 12.18 1.85 -11.42
C GLU A 35 11.74 3.20 -11.99
N LEU A 36 10.61 3.72 -11.56
CA LEU A 36 10.15 5.04 -11.99
C LEU A 36 11.10 6.13 -11.52
N ALA A 37 11.50 6.11 -10.25
CA ALA A 37 12.41 7.12 -9.71
C ALA A 37 13.77 7.14 -10.43
N ASN A 38 14.22 5.98 -10.90
CA ASN A 38 15.47 5.87 -11.65
C ASN A 38 15.41 6.49 -13.05
N GLN A 39 14.22 6.85 -13.54
CA GLN A 39 14.05 7.56 -14.79
C GLN A 39 14.34 9.06 -14.67
N ARG A 40 14.63 9.54 -13.48
CA ARG A 40 14.95 10.97 -13.27
C ARG A 40 16.24 11.36 -13.97
N PRO A 41 16.34 12.56 -14.57
CA PRO A 41 15.25 13.55 -14.70
C PRO A 41 14.19 13.08 -15.69
N PHE A 42 12.93 13.29 -15.34
CA PHE A 42 11.80 12.76 -16.12
C PHE A 42 11.66 13.48 -17.46
N GLU A 43 11.42 12.69 -18.49
CA GLU A 43 11.21 13.17 -19.85
C GLU A 43 9.90 12.61 -20.40
N ALA A 44 9.36 13.25 -21.42
CA ALA A 44 8.13 12.84 -22.09
C ALA A 44 8.41 11.72 -23.08
N ASP A 45 8.78 10.54 -22.59
CA ASP A 45 9.12 9.39 -23.43
C ASP A 45 8.32 8.14 -23.02
N ASP A 46 8.39 7.10 -23.87
CA ASP A 46 7.64 5.86 -23.67
C ASP A 46 8.08 5.14 -22.40
N VAL A 47 9.37 5.15 -22.09
CA VAL A 47 9.91 4.43 -20.92
C VAL A 47 9.37 5.02 -19.63
N THR A 48 9.41 6.35 -19.50
CA THR A 48 8.87 7.04 -18.33
C THR A 48 7.36 6.86 -18.23
N ASN A 49 6.67 6.98 -19.35
CA ASN A 49 5.22 6.84 -19.38
C ASN A 49 4.76 5.43 -18.95
N GLU A 50 5.40 4.39 -19.48
CA GLU A 50 5.11 3.00 -19.11
C GLU A 50 5.41 2.76 -17.63
N ALA A 51 6.56 3.22 -17.15
CA ALA A 51 6.95 3.06 -15.75
C ALA A 51 5.94 3.73 -14.81
N LEU A 52 5.46 4.91 -15.17
CA LEU A 52 4.45 5.62 -14.40
C LEU A 52 3.13 4.84 -14.36
N GLN A 53 2.66 4.34 -15.50
CA GLN A 53 1.39 3.60 -15.57
C GLN A 53 1.47 2.28 -14.81
N GLU A 54 2.55 1.54 -14.93
CA GLU A 54 2.76 0.31 -14.17
C GLU A 54 2.79 0.58 -12.66
N PHE A 55 3.48 1.64 -12.26
CA PHE A 55 3.52 2.04 -10.85
C PHE A 55 2.14 2.41 -10.32
N CYS A 56 1.39 3.23 -11.04
CA CYS A 56 0.03 3.62 -10.64
C CYS A 56 -0.87 2.41 -10.46
N GLN A 57 -0.81 1.44 -11.35
CA GLN A 57 -1.60 0.21 -11.25
C GLN A 57 -1.21 -0.59 -10.02
N ALA A 58 0.08 -0.80 -9.80
CA ALA A 58 0.58 -1.52 -8.63
C ALA A 58 0.20 -0.82 -7.33
N LEU A 59 0.27 0.50 -7.31
CA LEU A 59 -0.05 1.31 -6.13
C LEU A 59 -1.50 1.11 -5.70
N ILE A 60 -2.44 1.12 -6.64
CA ILE A 60 -3.86 0.89 -6.36
C ILE A 60 -4.08 -0.56 -5.92
N ASP A 61 -3.46 -1.51 -6.58
CA ASP A 61 -3.57 -2.93 -6.20
C ASP A 61 -3.05 -3.17 -4.79
N TYR A 62 -1.95 -2.53 -4.43
CA TYR A 62 -1.40 -2.60 -3.07
C TYR A 62 -2.37 -1.98 -2.04
N ALA A 63 -2.89 -0.78 -2.31
CA ALA A 63 -3.80 -0.10 -1.39
C ALA A 63 -5.09 -0.92 -1.19
N ALA A 64 -5.65 -1.47 -2.26
CA ALA A 64 -6.83 -2.32 -2.21
C ALA A 64 -6.55 -3.63 -1.46
N SER A 65 -5.42 -4.27 -1.75
CA SER A 65 -5.00 -5.50 -1.07
C SER A 65 -4.83 -5.28 0.42
N ALA A 66 -4.17 -4.21 0.83
CA ALA A 66 -4.00 -3.87 2.24
C ALA A 66 -5.35 -3.70 2.93
N HIS A 67 -6.28 -2.99 2.29
CA HIS A 67 -7.61 -2.78 2.84
C HIS A 67 -8.36 -4.10 3.02
N PHE A 68 -8.44 -4.92 1.96
CA PHE A 68 -9.24 -6.15 2.00
C PHE A 68 -8.56 -7.29 2.75
N GLN A 69 -7.24 -7.40 2.68
CA GLN A 69 -6.52 -8.52 3.27
C GLN A 69 -6.19 -8.30 4.75
N LEU A 70 -6.10 -7.06 5.20
CA LEU A 70 -5.66 -6.77 6.56
C LEU A 70 -6.68 -5.92 7.33
N TYR A 71 -6.98 -4.71 6.87
CA TYR A 71 -7.77 -3.78 7.66
C TYR A 71 -9.22 -4.21 7.82
N ARG A 72 -9.84 -4.71 6.75
CA ARG A 72 -11.18 -5.24 6.81
C ARG A 72 -11.25 -6.51 7.67
N PHE A 73 -10.23 -7.36 7.58
CA PHE A 73 -10.11 -8.55 8.42
C PHE A 73 -10.14 -8.18 9.90
N ILE A 74 -9.42 -7.13 10.29
CA ILE A 74 -9.38 -6.65 11.68
C ILE A 74 -10.70 -5.96 12.04
N SER A 75 -11.20 -5.06 11.18
CA SER A 75 -12.42 -4.29 11.49
C SER A 75 -13.67 -5.15 11.53
N ASP A 76 -13.75 -6.23 10.76
CA ASP A 76 -14.86 -7.18 10.79
C ASP A 76 -14.73 -8.18 11.96
N LYS A 77 -13.83 -7.93 12.89
CA LYS A 77 -13.59 -8.73 14.10
C LYS A 77 -13.17 -10.18 13.80
N LEU A 78 -12.59 -10.41 12.65
CA LEU A 78 -11.98 -11.69 12.32
C LEU A 78 -10.65 -11.87 13.06
N GLU A 79 -10.03 -10.77 13.44
CA GLU A 79 -8.89 -10.74 14.36
C GLU A 79 -9.42 -10.63 15.80
N ARG A 80 -8.95 -11.49 16.69
CA ARG A 80 -9.41 -11.53 18.09
C ARG A 80 -8.31 -11.23 19.10
N ARG A 81 -7.07 -11.14 18.67
CA ARG A 81 -5.96 -10.90 19.58
C ARG A 81 -5.97 -9.44 20.00
N THR A 82 -6.15 -9.20 21.30
CA THR A 82 -6.23 -7.85 21.85
C THR A 82 -5.04 -6.98 21.49
N PRO A 83 -3.77 -7.45 21.57
CA PRO A 83 -2.63 -6.61 21.18
C PRO A 83 -2.68 -6.16 19.72
N VAL A 84 -3.18 -7.00 18.82
CA VAL A 84 -3.31 -6.65 17.39
C VAL A 84 -4.37 -5.57 17.22
N ILE A 85 -5.51 -5.74 17.85
CA ILE A 85 -6.63 -4.79 17.79
C ILE A 85 -6.19 -3.42 18.33
N GLU A 86 -5.49 -3.39 19.46
CA GLU A 86 -5.02 -2.15 20.06
C GLU A 86 -4.05 -1.40 19.16
N VAL A 87 -3.10 -2.10 18.56
CA VAL A 87 -2.14 -1.49 17.61
C VAL A 87 -2.88 -0.98 16.38
N ALA A 88 -3.76 -1.80 15.80
CA ALA A 88 -4.54 -1.42 14.62
C ALA A 88 -5.37 -0.16 14.88
N ASP A 89 -6.08 -0.10 16.01
CA ASP A 89 -6.89 1.06 16.38
C ASP A 89 -6.03 2.32 16.53
N ARG A 90 -4.84 2.20 17.05
CA ARG A 90 -3.92 3.32 17.24
C ARG A 90 -3.39 3.87 15.93
N VAL A 91 -3.03 3.00 14.99
CA VAL A 91 -2.37 3.42 13.74
C VAL A 91 -3.32 3.65 12.57
N TYR A 92 -4.52 3.07 12.62
CA TYR A 92 -5.46 3.08 11.50
C TYR A 92 -5.82 4.48 11.00
N PRO A 93 -6.10 5.48 11.88
CA PRO A 93 -6.38 6.84 11.40
C PRO A 93 -5.24 7.44 10.57
N GLN A 94 -4.00 7.14 10.93
CA GLN A 94 -2.83 7.61 10.18
C GLN A 94 -2.70 6.86 8.84
N ILE A 95 -3.02 5.57 8.83
CA ILE A 95 -3.02 4.79 7.59
C ILE A 95 -4.06 5.34 6.61
N ILE A 96 -5.23 5.73 7.10
CA ILE A 96 -6.26 6.36 6.25
C ILE A 96 -5.73 7.64 5.60
N GLN A 97 -4.97 8.45 6.32
CA GLN A 97 -4.35 9.65 5.76
C GLN A 97 -3.38 9.30 4.64
N THR A 98 -2.58 8.25 4.81
CA THR A 98 -1.67 7.79 3.75
C THR A 98 -2.43 7.25 2.55
N THR A 99 -3.55 6.57 2.76
CA THR A 99 -4.42 6.10 1.70
C THR A 99 -4.96 7.26 0.87
N ASP A 100 -5.39 8.34 1.52
CA ASP A 100 -5.86 9.53 0.85
C ASP A 100 -4.79 10.13 -0.08
N MET A 101 -3.55 10.21 0.39
CA MET A 101 -2.43 10.69 -0.42
C MET A 101 -2.14 9.78 -1.60
N ILE A 102 -2.23 8.48 -1.41
CA ILE A 102 -2.06 7.48 -2.47
C ILE A 102 -3.13 7.67 -3.55
N LEU A 103 -4.39 7.81 -3.14
CA LEU A 103 -5.49 8.00 -4.08
C LEU A 103 -5.37 9.30 -4.85
N ARG A 104 -4.93 10.38 -4.21
CA ARG A 104 -4.70 11.66 -4.87
C ARG A 104 -3.60 11.57 -5.93
N PHE A 105 -2.51 10.88 -5.62
CA PHE A 105 -1.44 10.66 -6.61
C PHE A 105 -1.98 9.86 -7.79
N ASN A 106 -2.70 8.77 -7.50
CA ASN A 106 -3.25 7.93 -8.56
C ASN A 106 -4.24 8.69 -9.44
N ASP A 107 -5.14 9.45 -8.85
CA ASP A 107 -6.12 10.25 -9.59
C ASP A 107 -5.44 11.26 -10.51
N LYS A 108 -4.31 11.80 -10.11
CA LYS A 108 -3.57 12.77 -10.92
C LYS A 108 -2.82 12.12 -12.08
N TYR A 109 -2.30 10.90 -11.89
CA TYR A 109 -1.34 10.30 -12.83
C TYR A 109 -1.81 9.04 -13.55
N ASP A 110 -2.90 8.40 -13.15
CA ASP A 110 -3.34 7.11 -13.69
C ASP A 110 -3.73 7.17 -15.18
N ALA A 111 -4.24 8.29 -15.65
CA ALA A 111 -4.67 8.49 -17.02
C ALA A 111 -3.79 9.49 -17.78
N VAL A 112 -2.64 9.85 -17.22
CA VAL A 112 -1.76 10.84 -17.84
C VAL A 112 -0.99 10.20 -19.00
N ASP A 113 -0.97 10.89 -20.14
CA ASP A 113 -0.10 10.59 -21.26
C ASP A 113 1.04 11.59 -21.24
N LEU A 114 2.23 11.17 -20.79
CA LEU A 114 3.39 12.04 -20.69
C LEU A 114 3.94 12.44 -22.07
N ILE A 115 3.63 11.68 -23.12
CA ILE A 115 4.15 11.92 -24.47
C ILE A 115 3.40 13.05 -25.13
N ASN A 116 2.07 13.00 -25.08
CA ASN A 116 1.17 13.96 -25.71
C ASN A 116 0.46 14.87 -24.71
N GLY A 117 0.78 14.71 -23.44
CA GLY A 117 0.07 15.38 -22.36
C GLY A 117 0.66 16.72 -21.98
N ASP A 118 0.16 17.23 -20.86
CA ASP A 118 0.53 18.54 -20.32
C ASP A 118 1.96 18.51 -19.74
N ARG A 119 2.78 19.44 -20.17
CA ARG A 119 4.14 19.59 -19.65
C ARG A 119 4.17 19.99 -18.16
N GLU A 120 3.12 20.65 -17.68
CA GLU A 120 3.02 20.99 -16.26
C GLU A 120 2.97 19.73 -15.39
N VAL A 121 2.26 18.70 -15.84
CA VAL A 121 2.17 17.42 -15.11
C VAL A 121 3.55 16.78 -15.03
N LEU A 122 4.29 16.76 -16.13
CA LEU A 122 5.65 16.21 -16.14
C LEU A 122 6.58 16.99 -15.18
N ALA A 123 6.46 18.30 -15.15
CA ALA A 123 7.25 19.14 -14.27
C ALA A 123 6.96 18.90 -12.79
N LEU A 124 5.73 18.49 -12.44
CA LEU A 124 5.32 18.21 -11.07
C LEU A 124 5.64 16.77 -10.63
N LEU A 125 5.88 15.87 -11.56
CA LEU A 125 6.04 14.46 -11.26
C LEU A 125 7.17 14.18 -10.27
N ASP A 126 8.31 14.83 -10.41
CA ASP A 126 9.46 14.62 -9.52
C ASP A 126 9.11 14.96 -8.07
N SER A 127 8.53 16.12 -7.85
CA SER A 127 8.11 16.59 -6.53
C SER A 127 6.99 15.71 -5.97
N ASP A 128 5.97 15.39 -6.77
CA ASP A 128 4.85 14.56 -6.34
C ASP A 128 5.31 13.13 -6.01
N LEU A 129 6.23 12.57 -6.78
CA LEU A 129 6.77 11.24 -6.53
C LEU A 129 7.60 11.22 -5.24
N SER A 130 8.40 12.25 -4.99
CA SER A 130 9.17 12.37 -3.75
C SER A 130 8.26 12.45 -2.53
N ASN A 131 7.20 13.25 -2.60
CA ASN A 131 6.23 13.37 -1.52
C ASN A 131 5.50 12.04 -1.29
N LEU A 132 5.14 11.34 -2.36
CA LEU A 132 4.52 10.03 -2.25
C LEU A 132 5.47 9.01 -1.60
N GLY A 133 6.75 9.06 -1.93
CA GLY A 133 7.77 8.20 -1.32
C GLY A 133 7.83 8.36 0.19
N GLU A 134 7.76 9.58 0.68
CA GLU A 134 7.71 9.86 2.12
C GLU A 134 6.44 9.28 2.74
N THR A 135 5.30 9.44 2.06
CA THR A 135 4.02 8.89 2.50
C THR A 135 4.06 7.36 2.56
N LEU A 136 4.65 6.72 1.55
CA LEU A 136 4.79 5.26 1.53
C LEU A 136 5.70 4.77 2.66
N ALA A 137 6.79 5.47 2.94
CA ALA A 137 7.68 5.14 4.06
C ALA A 137 6.95 5.21 5.40
N GLU A 138 6.17 6.26 5.62
CA GLU A 138 5.35 6.41 6.82
C GLU A 138 4.32 5.27 6.93
N ARG A 139 3.60 4.99 5.83
CA ARG A 139 2.62 3.90 5.80
C ARG A 139 3.23 2.55 6.13
N ILE A 140 4.41 2.25 5.59
CA ILE A 140 5.10 0.99 5.85
C ILE A 140 5.44 0.86 7.33
N GLN A 141 5.90 1.92 7.97
CA GLN A 141 6.15 1.90 9.41
C GLN A 141 4.89 1.60 10.21
N LEU A 142 3.77 2.19 9.82
CA LEU A 142 2.48 1.94 10.48
C LEU A 142 2.00 0.52 10.26
N GLU A 143 2.10 0.02 9.03
CA GLU A 143 1.74 -1.37 8.70
C GLU A 143 2.63 -2.36 9.45
N ASP A 144 3.91 -2.08 9.56
CA ASP A 144 4.86 -2.95 10.26
C ASP A 144 4.55 -3.05 11.76
N GLN A 145 3.95 -2.03 12.36
CA GLN A 145 3.49 -2.12 13.74
C GLN A 145 2.35 -3.15 13.87
N VAL A 146 1.42 -3.16 12.93
CA VAL A 146 0.33 -4.15 12.91
C VAL A 146 0.89 -5.55 12.62
N ILE A 147 1.78 -5.66 11.65
CA ILE A 147 2.43 -6.93 11.29
C ILE A 147 3.21 -7.47 12.48
N GLY A 148 3.97 -6.63 13.16
CA GLY A 148 4.70 -7.01 14.37
C GLY A 148 3.80 -7.55 15.46
N ALA A 149 2.65 -6.92 15.67
CA ALA A 149 1.65 -7.41 16.63
C ALA A 149 1.10 -8.78 16.21
N MET A 150 0.81 -8.96 14.92
CA MET A 150 0.27 -10.23 14.40
C MET A 150 1.28 -11.37 14.46
N THR A 151 2.57 -11.07 14.36
CA THR A 151 3.64 -12.07 14.41
C THR A 151 4.21 -12.27 15.81
N GLY A 152 3.68 -11.55 16.81
CA GLY A 152 4.15 -11.64 18.18
C GLY A 152 5.46 -10.91 18.45
N GLN A 153 5.86 -9.99 17.57
CA GLN A 153 7.10 -9.21 17.70
C GLN A 153 6.91 -7.84 18.35
N VAL A 154 5.71 -7.57 18.86
CA VAL A 154 5.41 -6.30 19.52
C VAL A 154 6.10 -6.26 20.88
N ARG A 155 6.79 -5.17 21.10
CA ARG A 155 7.40 -4.89 22.40
C ARG A 155 6.69 -3.72 23.07
#